data_ad4290f70c12c6acc905f52af0e3b2f4
#
_entry.id   ad4290f70c12c6acc905f52af0e3b2f4
#
_cell.length_a   1.000
_cell.length_b   1.000
_cell.length_c   1.000
_cell.angle_alpha   90.00
_cell.angle_beta   90.00
_cell.angle_gamma   90.00
#
_symmetry.space_group_name_H-M   'P 1'
#
loop_
_entity.id
_entity.type
_entity.pdbx_description
1 polymer ?
#
loop_
_entity_poly.entity_id
_entity_poly.type
_entity_poly.pdbx_seq_one_letter_code
_entity_poly.pdbx_strand_id
1 'polypeptide(L)'
;IPFLLSLGSKFLGGVLLDKMRPEQAPVLFVVGGAMTALSVVALMLSHQPAWLALFMLSANVFWGLQGAAIPAVIQHHAAREAVGSAYGIINGIGNICAAFIPLLMGMVMRSVGSVSSGFSVLVVSQVVTLLAGGMLLLRMRRAAAISA
;
A
#
# COMPACT_ATOMS: atom_id res chain seq x y z
N ILE A 1 14.52 9.81 -7.98
CA ILE A 1 14.99 8.56 -7.37
C ILE A 1 13.84 7.79 -6.70
N PRO A 2 13.02 8.33 -5.79
CA PRO A 2 11.95 7.58 -5.12
C PRO A 2 10.98 6.90 -6.07
N PHE A 3 10.58 7.58 -7.14
CA PHE A 3 9.67 7.03 -8.17
C PHE A 3 10.25 5.81 -8.90
N LEU A 4 11.54 5.86 -9.26
CA LEU A 4 12.22 4.72 -9.91
C LEU A 4 12.30 3.51 -8.98
N LEU A 5 12.55 3.73 -7.69
CA LEU A 5 12.55 2.66 -6.67
C LEU A 5 11.15 2.04 -6.52
N SER A 6 10.11 2.86 -6.49
CA SER A 6 8.73 2.38 -6.45
C SER A 6 8.37 1.56 -7.70
N LEU A 7 8.84 1.95 -8.88
CA LEU A 7 8.64 1.19 -10.12
C LEU A 7 9.36 -0.16 -10.06
N GLY A 8 10.64 -0.16 -9.65
CA GLY A 8 11.42 -1.40 -9.47
C GLY A 8 10.81 -2.33 -8.44
N SER A 9 10.32 -1.80 -7.31
CA SER A 9 9.68 -2.60 -6.27
C SER A 9 8.31 -3.16 -6.70
N LYS A 10 7.55 -2.47 -7.55
CA LYS A 10 6.34 -3.05 -8.19
C LYS A 10 6.68 -4.24 -9.06
N PHE A 11 7.75 -4.14 -9.86
CA PHE A 11 8.23 -5.25 -10.67
C PHE A 11 8.65 -6.45 -9.80
N LEU A 12 9.44 -6.21 -8.75
CA LEU A 12 9.82 -7.25 -7.78
C LEU A 12 8.59 -7.85 -7.08
N GLY A 13 7.61 -7.03 -6.74
CA GLY A 13 6.34 -7.48 -6.17
C GLY A 13 5.58 -8.40 -7.14
N GLY A 14 5.56 -8.11 -8.43
CA GLY A 14 4.99 -8.97 -9.46
C GLY A 14 5.70 -10.32 -9.53
N VAL A 15 7.03 -10.33 -9.63
CA VAL A 15 7.83 -11.57 -9.62
C VAL A 15 7.62 -12.40 -8.34
N LEU A 16 7.45 -11.75 -7.20
CA LEU A 16 7.16 -12.42 -5.94
C LEU A 16 5.78 -13.07 -5.96
N LEU A 17 4.78 -12.36 -6.48
CA LEU A 17 3.40 -12.87 -6.62
C LEU A 17 3.31 -14.07 -7.57
N ASP A 18 4.11 -14.10 -8.65
CA ASP A 18 4.16 -15.24 -9.57
C ASP A 18 4.63 -16.53 -8.89
N LYS A 19 5.39 -16.41 -7.80
CA LYS A 19 5.88 -17.54 -6.99
C LYS A 19 4.96 -17.90 -5.81
N MET A 20 4.01 -17.03 -5.49
CA MET A 20 3.07 -17.20 -4.38
C MET A 20 1.77 -17.83 -4.87
N ARG A 21 1.05 -18.50 -3.96
CA ARG A 21 -0.32 -18.95 -4.25
C ARG A 21 -1.24 -17.73 -4.35
N PRO A 22 -2.26 -17.72 -5.23
CA PRO A 22 -3.17 -16.58 -5.38
C PRO A 22 -3.80 -16.10 -4.06
N GLU A 23 -4.12 -17.05 -3.15
CA GLU A 23 -4.71 -16.74 -1.84
C GLU A 23 -3.74 -15.98 -0.91
N GLN A 24 -2.45 -15.96 -1.24
CA GLN A 24 -1.41 -15.27 -0.46
C GLN A 24 -1.14 -13.85 -0.95
N ALA A 25 -1.67 -13.44 -2.10
CA ALA A 25 -1.46 -12.10 -2.64
C ALA A 25 -1.75 -10.97 -1.63
N PRO A 26 -2.79 -11.06 -0.76
CA PRO A 26 -3.04 -10.03 0.25
C PRO A 26 -1.97 -9.90 1.33
N VAL A 27 -1.03 -10.86 1.46
CA VAL A 27 0.12 -10.72 2.37
C VAL A 27 0.94 -9.49 2.03
N LEU A 28 1.05 -9.12 0.75
CA LEU A 28 1.77 -7.92 0.35
C LEU A 28 1.11 -6.62 0.84
N PHE A 29 -0.23 -6.59 1.01
CA PHE A 29 -0.90 -5.46 1.65
C PHE A 29 -0.57 -5.37 3.14
N VAL A 30 -0.52 -6.52 3.82
CA VAL A 30 -0.22 -6.57 5.26
C VAL A 30 1.25 -6.17 5.50
N VAL A 31 2.18 -6.84 4.84
CA VAL A 31 3.63 -6.59 5.01
C VAL A 31 4.01 -5.22 4.47
N GLY A 32 3.58 -4.90 3.24
CA GLY A 32 3.88 -3.62 2.60
C GLY A 32 3.26 -2.45 3.38
N GLY A 33 2.01 -2.58 3.83
CA GLY A 33 1.33 -1.57 4.64
C GLY A 33 2.01 -1.36 5.99
N ALA A 34 2.36 -2.44 6.71
CA ALA A 34 3.06 -2.37 7.98
C ALA A 34 4.45 -1.70 7.83
N MET A 35 5.25 -2.15 6.87
CA MET A 35 6.59 -1.62 6.65
C MET A 35 6.57 -0.17 6.14
N THR A 36 5.59 0.20 5.31
CA THR A 36 5.39 1.59 4.88
C THR A 36 5.01 2.45 6.08
N ALA A 37 4.05 2.02 6.91
CA ALA A 37 3.66 2.76 8.11
C ALA A 37 4.83 2.95 9.07
N LEU A 38 5.60 1.89 9.34
CA LEU A 38 6.80 1.97 10.19
C LEU A 38 7.84 2.94 9.63
N SER A 39 8.09 2.90 8.31
CA SER A 39 9.02 3.81 7.64
C SER A 39 8.57 5.27 7.76
N VAL A 40 7.26 5.55 7.60
CA VAL A 40 6.72 6.91 7.75
C VAL A 40 6.79 7.38 9.21
N VAL A 41 6.49 6.51 10.18
CA VAL A 41 6.65 6.85 11.61
C VAL A 41 8.12 7.15 11.94
N ALA A 42 9.05 6.31 11.47
CA ALA A 42 10.48 6.54 11.66
C ALA A 42 10.94 7.85 11.01
N LEU A 43 10.39 8.20 9.83
CA LEU A 43 10.62 9.49 9.18
C LEU A 43 10.13 10.66 10.06
N MET A 44 8.93 10.54 10.65
CA MET A 44 8.38 11.60 11.53
C MET A 44 9.21 11.82 12.78
N LEU A 45 9.87 10.78 13.30
CA LEU A 45 10.72 10.85 14.49
C LEU A 45 12.17 11.24 14.20
N SER A 46 12.56 11.27 12.93
CA SER A 46 13.94 11.53 12.52
C SER A 46 14.17 13.03 12.31
N HIS A 47 15.36 13.49 12.71
CA HIS A 47 15.78 14.89 12.54
C HIS A 47 17.00 15.02 11.60
N GLN A 48 17.70 13.93 11.31
CA GLN A 48 18.89 13.96 10.45
C GLN A 48 18.49 13.72 8.98
N PRO A 49 18.98 14.53 8.02
CA PRO A 49 18.63 14.44 6.61
C PRO A 49 18.88 13.07 5.98
N ALA A 50 19.95 12.37 6.39
CA ALA A 50 20.28 11.04 5.88
C ALA A 50 19.22 10.00 6.25
N TRP A 51 18.73 10.01 7.51
CA TRP A 51 17.67 9.12 7.96
C TRP A 51 16.32 9.45 7.34
N LEU A 52 16.00 10.74 7.17
CA LEU A 52 14.79 11.17 6.46
C LEU A 52 14.77 10.63 5.04
N ALA A 53 15.88 10.75 4.31
CA ALA A 53 16.01 10.20 2.97
C ALA A 53 15.86 8.66 2.95
N LEU A 54 16.53 7.97 3.88
CA LEU A 54 16.47 6.50 3.99
C LEU A 54 15.04 6.01 4.23
N PHE A 55 14.34 6.58 5.21
CA PHE A 55 12.97 6.16 5.54
C PHE A 55 11.97 6.53 4.45
N MET A 56 12.17 7.67 3.76
CA MET A 56 11.37 8.02 2.58
C MET A 56 11.57 7.01 1.44
N LEU A 57 12.79 6.60 1.16
CA LEU A 57 13.09 5.58 0.14
C LEU A 57 12.49 4.22 0.53
N SER A 58 12.66 3.81 1.80
CA SER A 58 12.08 2.59 2.35
C SER A 58 10.56 2.57 2.20
N ALA A 59 9.87 3.63 2.60
CA ALA A 59 8.42 3.76 2.44
C ALA A 59 7.99 3.58 0.98
N ASN A 60 8.71 4.18 0.03
CA ASN A 60 8.41 4.04 -1.40
C ASN A 60 8.60 2.61 -1.93
N VAL A 61 9.63 1.90 -1.45
CA VAL A 61 9.87 0.50 -1.82
C VAL A 61 8.71 -0.39 -1.35
N PHE A 62 8.31 -0.31 -0.09
CA PHE A 62 7.24 -1.14 0.44
C PHE A 62 5.87 -0.76 -0.12
N TRP A 63 5.62 0.54 -0.36
CA TRP A 63 4.42 1.00 -1.06
C TRP A 63 4.37 0.47 -2.51
N GLY A 64 5.50 0.41 -3.20
CA GLY A 64 5.60 -0.21 -4.52
C GLY A 64 5.28 -1.69 -4.50
N LEU A 65 5.84 -2.45 -3.55
CA LEU A 65 5.57 -3.88 -3.38
C LEU A 65 4.09 -4.17 -3.15
N GLN A 66 3.42 -3.45 -2.25
CA GLN A 66 1.98 -3.64 -2.01
C GLN A 66 1.13 -3.28 -3.23
N GLY A 67 1.55 -2.29 -4.03
CA GLY A 67 0.84 -1.89 -5.23
C GLY A 67 0.75 -2.99 -6.30
N ALA A 68 1.69 -3.93 -6.32
CA ALA A 68 1.65 -5.08 -7.22
C ALA A 68 0.53 -6.07 -6.86
N ALA A 69 0.08 -6.12 -5.60
CA ALA A 69 -0.97 -7.03 -5.17
C ALA A 69 -2.37 -6.63 -5.68
N ILE A 70 -2.61 -5.36 -6.02
CA ILE A 70 -3.92 -4.89 -6.48
C ILE A 70 -4.38 -5.63 -7.74
N PRO A 71 -3.63 -5.62 -8.86
CA PRO A 71 -4.04 -6.35 -10.06
C PRO A 71 -4.13 -7.86 -9.82
N ALA A 72 -3.26 -8.46 -9.02
CA ALA A 72 -3.28 -9.89 -8.73
C ALA A 72 -4.57 -10.30 -8.00
N VAL A 73 -5.01 -9.54 -6.99
CA VAL A 73 -6.25 -9.79 -6.27
C VAL A 73 -7.47 -9.61 -7.18
N ILE A 74 -7.47 -8.60 -8.03
CA ILE A 74 -8.56 -8.36 -8.98
C ILE A 74 -8.66 -9.51 -9.98
N GLN A 75 -7.54 -9.97 -10.55
CA GLN A 75 -7.52 -11.09 -11.48
C GLN A 75 -8.03 -12.39 -10.85
N HIS A 76 -7.81 -12.59 -9.56
CA HIS A 76 -8.28 -13.76 -8.85
C HIS A 76 -9.82 -13.77 -8.59
N HIS A 77 -10.42 -12.58 -8.44
CA HIS A 77 -11.82 -12.45 -8.05
C HIS A 77 -12.76 -12.05 -9.19
N ALA A 78 -12.27 -11.35 -10.21
CA ALA A 78 -13.07 -10.87 -11.31
C ALA A 78 -13.14 -11.92 -12.45
N ALA A 79 -14.29 -12.00 -13.12
CA ALA A 79 -14.41 -12.74 -14.37
C ALA A 79 -13.42 -12.16 -15.40
N ARG A 80 -12.88 -13.02 -16.27
CA ARG A 80 -11.79 -12.67 -17.20
C ARG A 80 -12.12 -11.43 -18.05
N GLU A 81 -13.38 -11.31 -18.47
CA GLU A 81 -13.89 -10.21 -19.28
C GLU A 81 -14.05 -8.91 -18.48
N ALA A 82 -14.18 -9.02 -17.15
CA ALA A 82 -14.44 -7.88 -16.26
C ALA A 82 -13.16 -7.35 -15.55
N VAL A 83 -12.02 -8.02 -15.69
CA VAL A 83 -10.77 -7.63 -15.00
C VAL A 83 -10.38 -6.19 -15.31
N GLY A 84 -10.43 -5.78 -16.57
CA GLY A 84 -10.07 -4.42 -17.00
C GLY A 84 -10.98 -3.37 -16.39
N SER A 85 -12.29 -3.58 -16.41
CA SER A 85 -13.30 -2.67 -15.84
C SER A 85 -13.17 -2.62 -14.32
N ALA A 86 -13.01 -3.75 -13.66
CA ALA A 86 -12.81 -3.82 -12.21
C ALA A 86 -11.55 -3.07 -11.77
N TYR A 87 -10.44 -3.27 -12.48
CA TYR A 87 -9.19 -2.54 -12.22
C TYR A 87 -9.36 -1.04 -12.45
N GLY A 88 -10.02 -0.63 -13.55
CA GLY A 88 -10.28 0.77 -13.87
C GLY A 88 -11.09 1.47 -12.79
N ILE A 89 -12.17 0.84 -12.30
CA ILE A 89 -13.04 1.38 -11.24
C ILE A 89 -12.25 1.52 -9.92
N ILE A 90 -11.56 0.46 -9.49
CA ILE A 90 -10.80 0.47 -8.24
C ILE A 90 -9.68 1.52 -8.28
N ASN A 91 -8.93 1.57 -9.39
CA ASN A 91 -7.85 2.53 -9.56
C ASN A 91 -8.38 3.96 -9.68
N GLY A 92 -9.51 4.16 -10.38
CA GLY A 92 -10.17 5.47 -10.52
C GLY A 92 -10.61 6.01 -9.16
N ILE A 93 -11.34 5.22 -8.36
CA ILE A 93 -11.76 5.59 -7.01
C ILE A 93 -10.54 5.86 -6.12
N GLY A 94 -9.53 4.99 -6.18
CA GLY A 94 -8.29 5.16 -5.43
C GLY A 94 -7.56 6.47 -5.75
N ASN A 95 -7.47 6.84 -7.03
CA ASN A 95 -6.85 8.11 -7.44
C ASN A 95 -7.66 9.34 -7.02
N ILE A 96 -8.99 9.27 -7.07
CA ILE A 96 -9.86 10.34 -6.54
C ILE A 96 -9.60 10.52 -5.04
N CYS A 97 -9.60 9.44 -4.25
CA CYS A 97 -9.27 9.51 -2.83
C CYS A 97 -7.86 10.06 -2.59
N ALA A 98 -6.88 9.60 -3.37
CA ALA A 98 -5.49 10.04 -3.26
C ALA A 98 -5.30 11.54 -3.54
N ALA A 99 -6.12 12.13 -4.43
CA ALA A 99 -6.08 13.56 -4.72
C ALA A 99 -6.44 14.43 -3.50
N PHE A 100 -7.20 13.91 -2.53
CA PHE A 100 -7.53 14.62 -1.28
C PHE A 100 -6.45 14.49 -0.20
N ILE A 101 -5.51 13.57 -0.33
CA ILE A 101 -4.47 13.33 0.70
C ILE A 101 -3.64 14.59 0.98
N PRO A 102 -3.11 15.34 -0.02
CA PRO A 102 -2.35 16.55 0.25
C PRO A 102 -3.17 17.61 1.00
N LEU A 103 -4.47 17.72 0.69
CA LEU A 103 -5.38 18.63 1.38
C LEU A 103 -5.51 18.25 2.86
N LEU A 104 -5.77 16.97 3.16
CA LEU A 104 -5.86 16.45 4.52
C LEU A 104 -4.56 16.64 5.29
N MET A 105 -3.41 16.35 4.65
CA MET A 105 -2.10 16.60 5.24
C MET A 105 -1.92 18.08 5.60
N GLY A 106 -2.25 19.00 4.68
CA GLY A 106 -2.18 20.45 4.92
C GLY A 106 -3.08 20.91 6.07
N MET A 107 -4.28 20.36 6.18
CA MET A 107 -5.21 20.66 7.28
C MET A 107 -4.64 20.21 8.63
N VAL A 108 -4.07 18.99 8.70
CA VAL A 108 -3.43 18.48 9.93
C VAL A 108 -2.21 19.29 10.30
N MET A 109 -1.34 19.62 9.34
CA MET A 109 -0.16 20.46 9.55
C MET A 109 -0.57 21.82 10.15
N ARG A 110 -1.63 22.42 9.62
CA ARG A 110 -2.13 23.72 10.08
C ARG A 110 -2.75 23.65 11.46
N SER A 111 -3.49 22.60 11.78
CA SER A 111 -4.16 22.46 13.08
C SER A 111 -3.20 22.14 14.23
N VAL A 112 -2.16 21.36 13.95
CA VAL A 112 -1.17 20.92 14.95
C VAL A 112 0.05 21.87 15.01
N GLY A 113 0.27 22.67 13.98
CA GLY A 113 1.42 23.59 13.90
C GLY A 113 2.76 22.89 13.60
N SER A 114 2.74 21.66 13.10
CA SER A 114 3.93 20.88 12.79
C SER A 114 3.85 20.29 11.39
N VAL A 115 4.92 20.42 10.60
CA VAL A 115 5.01 19.84 9.26
C VAL A 115 4.99 18.30 9.32
N SER A 116 5.67 17.73 10.32
CA SER A 116 5.71 16.27 10.48
C SER A 116 4.34 15.66 10.79
N SER A 117 3.44 16.41 11.45
CA SER A 117 2.09 15.90 11.78
C SER A 117 1.26 15.58 10.55
N GLY A 118 1.49 16.21 9.41
CA GLY A 118 0.79 15.87 8.16
C GLY A 118 1.03 14.43 7.68
N PHE A 119 2.20 13.86 7.97
CA PHE A 119 2.51 12.48 7.61
C PHE A 119 1.68 11.46 8.39
N SER A 120 1.03 11.84 9.51
CA SER A 120 0.10 10.97 10.23
C SER A 120 -1.06 10.50 9.34
N VAL A 121 -1.48 11.30 8.37
CA VAL A 121 -2.52 10.92 7.38
C VAL A 121 -2.07 9.70 6.58
N LEU A 122 -0.79 9.65 6.18
CA LEU A 122 -0.22 8.50 5.48
C LEU A 122 -0.14 7.27 6.39
N VAL A 123 0.22 7.44 7.66
CA VAL A 123 0.24 6.32 8.63
C VAL A 123 -1.15 5.74 8.80
N VAL A 124 -2.17 6.58 8.98
CA VAL A 124 -3.56 6.13 9.10
C VAL A 124 -4.01 5.37 7.85
N SER A 125 -3.70 5.89 6.65
CA SER A 125 -4.05 5.22 5.40
C SER A 125 -3.39 3.84 5.28
N GLN A 126 -2.14 3.69 5.74
CA GLN A 126 -1.44 2.40 5.73
C GLN A 126 -2.00 1.42 6.76
N VAL A 127 -2.43 1.90 7.93
CA VAL A 127 -3.13 1.07 8.93
C VAL A 127 -4.44 0.54 8.34
N VAL A 128 -5.21 1.37 7.66
CA VAL A 128 -6.43 0.94 6.96
C VAL A 128 -6.11 -0.12 5.90
N THR A 129 -5.06 0.08 5.12
CA THR A 129 -4.60 -0.90 4.11
C THR A 129 -4.20 -2.22 4.74
N LEU A 130 -3.47 -2.18 5.85
CA LEU A 130 -3.05 -3.37 6.61
C LEU A 130 -4.25 -4.14 7.14
N LEU A 131 -5.22 -3.46 7.74
CA LEU A 131 -6.44 -4.08 8.28
C LEU A 131 -7.29 -4.69 7.15
N ALA A 132 -7.48 -3.97 6.05
CA ALA A 132 -8.21 -4.45 4.89
C ALA A 132 -7.51 -5.66 4.24
N GLY A 133 -6.18 -5.59 4.07
CA GLY A 133 -5.36 -6.70 3.58
C GLY A 133 -5.42 -7.92 4.48
N GLY A 134 -5.38 -7.73 5.81
CA GLY A 134 -5.51 -8.80 6.80
C GLY A 134 -6.88 -9.49 6.74
N MET A 135 -7.96 -8.71 6.68
CA MET A 135 -9.32 -9.26 6.52
C MET A 135 -9.47 -10.04 5.21
N LEU A 136 -8.93 -9.51 4.11
CA LEU A 136 -8.98 -10.19 2.81
C LEU A 136 -8.19 -11.51 2.85
N LEU A 137 -7.00 -11.50 3.44
CA LEU A 137 -6.17 -12.70 3.60
C LEU A 137 -6.88 -13.79 4.40
N LEU A 138 -7.54 -13.42 5.50
CA LEU A 138 -8.30 -14.37 6.32
C LEU A 138 -9.48 -14.97 5.55
N ARG A 139 -10.19 -14.14 4.77
CA ARG A 139 -11.32 -14.62 3.94
C ARG A 139 -10.86 -15.58 2.86
N MET A 140 -9.79 -15.25 2.14
CA MET A 140 -9.26 -16.10 1.07
C MET A 140 -8.74 -17.44 1.60
N ARG A 141 -8.03 -17.43 2.74
CA ARG A 141 -7.56 -18.66 3.39
C ARG A 141 -8.72 -19.56 3.85
N ARG A 142 -9.79 -18.96 4.39
CA ARG A 142 -10.99 -19.74 4.78
C ARG A 142 -11.69 -20.34 3.58
N ALA A 143 -11.84 -19.61 2.49
CA ALA A 143 -12.44 -20.12 1.26
C ALA A 143 -11.63 -21.28 0.68
N ALA A 144 -10.31 -21.17 0.63
CA ALA A 144 -9.42 -22.23 0.17
C ALA A 144 -9.50 -23.50 1.05
N ALA A 145 -9.67 -23.35 2.36
CA ALA A 145 -9.78 -24.46 3.30
C ALA A 145 -11.13 -25.22 3.18
N ILE A 146 -12.19 -24.56 2.67
CA ILE A 146 -13.50 -25.18 2.46
C ILE A 146 -13.56 -25.95 1.12
N SER A 147 -12.73 -25.54 0.15
CA SER A 147 -12.68 -26.15 -1.20
C SER A 147 -11.67 -27.31 -1.33
N ALA A 148 -10.87 -27.56 -0.30
CA ALA A 148 -9.89 -28.66 -0.22
C ALA A 148 -10.45 -29.86 0.52
#